data_705041fc5aa3a5f6b9b6542a40d39ba6
#
_entry.id   705041fc5aa3a5f6b9b6542a40d39ba6
#
_cell.length_a   1.000
_cell.length_b   1.000
_cell.length_c   1.000
_cell.angle_alpha   90.00
_cell.angle_beta   90.00
_cell.angle_gamma   90.00
#
_symmetry.space_group_name_H-M   'P 1'
#
loop_
_entity.id
_entity.type
_entity.pdbx_description
1 polymer ?
#
loop_
_entity_poly.entity_id
_entity_poly.type
_entity_poly.pdbx_seq_one_letter_code
_entity_poly.pdbx_strand_id
1 'polypeptide(L)'
;MFKFAYFDSQVQSILSDKSAFCDLPVEQELAPVLEILKQTGEVEGASCGIKPGVLGLVYELKGRTFQLTYAVDIQKKEIKFYEFQQLSHLIDWKTALAQDLRGSEEQPIYIPQIGDPHKFIRTVELIHKGTNTPKGLGIAFGSGAKKEKDLVRRGDYLGRPVIEIGLASRSAVENQSSSIYVLTDRGKRIAQSNDQETRERLLAEALLGFYPIQMIIEKTTRDDHELTKELIQEVISLVSFGDCGGTTNARRASSLRALVNWVSRWAGIPIRRKGNDGVQLYIPQIYAN
;
A
#
# COMPACT_ATOMS: atom_id res chain seq x y z
N MET A 1 -29.97 -3.13 16.59
CA MET A 1 -29.56 -2.55 15.30
C MET A 1 -29.94 -1.10 15.30
N PHE A 2 -29.02 -0.20 14.98
CA PHE A 2 -29.22 1.24 14.90
C PHE A 2 -29.83 1.64 13.56
N LYS A 3 -30.62 2.73 13.55
CA LYS A 3 -31.13 3.35 12.34
C LYS A 3 -30.19 4.50 11.96
N PHE A 4 -30.00 4.73 10.67
CA PHE A 4 -29.23 5.86 10.18
C PHE A 4 -30.13 7.06 9.92
N ALA A 5 -29.69 8.23 10.39
CA ALA A 5 -30.25 9.53 10.11
C ALA A 5 -29.14 10.40 9.52
N TYR A 6 -29.53 11.43 8.79
CA TYR A 6 -28.59 12.29 8.09
C TYR A 6 -28.90 13.74 8.41
N PHE A 7 -27.85 14.56 8.54
CA PHE A 7 -27.99 15.98 8.85
C PHE A 7 -28.62 16.74 7.68
N ASP A 8 -28.18 16.40 6.46
CA ASP A 8 -28.70 17.00 5.23
C ASP A 8 -28.82 15.98 4.09
N SER A 9 -29.43 16.42 2.98
CA SER A 9 -29.64 15.59 1.79
C SER A 9 -28.33 15.23 1.08
N GLN A 10 -27.29 16.05 1.19
CA GLN A 10 -26.00 15.78 0.56
C GLN A 10 -25.30 14.60 1.24
N VAL A 11 -25.23 14.62 2.57
CA VAL A 11 -24.68 13.50 3.37
C VAL A 11 -25.50 12.23 3.12
N GLN A 12 -26.83 12.36 3.06
CA GLN A 12 -27.73 11.25 2.74
C GLN A 12 -27.43 10.66 1.36
N SER A 13 -27.38 11.49 0.33
CA SER A 13 -27.11 11.06 -1.04
C SER A 13 -25.78 10.30 -1.12
N ILE A 14 -24.73 10.86 -0.52
CA ILE A 14 -23.41 10.26 -0.55
C ILE A 14 -23.38 8.90 0.17
N LEU A 15 -23.94 8.78 1.37
CA LEU A 15 -23.87 7.56 2.17
C LEU A 15 -24.92 6.50 1.81
N SER A 16 -25.99 6.88 1.11
CA SER A 16 -27.07 5.96 0.68
C SER A 16 -26.90 5.48 -0.76
N ASP A 17 -26.28 6.27 -1.60
CA ASP A 17 -26.06 5.93 -3.00
C ASP A 17 -24.73 5.18 -3.17
N LYS A 18 -24.82 3.85 -3.13
CA LYS A 18 -23.66 2.98 -3.38
C LYS A 18 -23.02 3.23 -4.75
N SER A 19 -23.75 3.79 -5.70
CA SER A 19 -23.22 4.11 -7.04
C SER A 19 -22.27 5.31 -7.00
N ALA A 20 -22.41 6.20 -6.02
CA ALA A 20 -21.48 7.31 -5.82
C ALA A 20 -20.06 6.86 -5.47
N PHE A 21 -19.90 5.63 -4.99
CA PHE A 21 -18.61 5.05 -4.58
C PHE A 21 -18.16 3.86 -5.44
N CYS A 22 -18.97 3.43 -6.41
CA CYS A 22 -18.80 2.14 -7.07
C CYS A 22 -17.45 1.91 -7.74
N ASP A 23 -16.64 2.94 -7.91
CA ASP A 23 -15.31 2.85 -8.48
C ASP A 23 -14.18 3.23 -7.50
N LEU A 24 -14.50 3.47 -6.23
CA LEU A 24 -13.54 4.06 -5.30
C LEU A 24 -13.21 3.13 -4.12
N PRO A 25 -11.96 3.14 -3.63
CA PRO A 25 -11.55 2.48 -2.38
C PRO A 25 -12.40 2.88 -1.17
N VAL A 26 -13.09 4.03 -1.25
CA VAL A 26 -14.00 4.55 -0.22
C VAL A 26 -15.11 3.56 0.12
N GLU A 27 -15.79 2.99 -0.88
CA GLU A 27 -16.87 2.01 -0.61
C GLU A 27 -16.36 0.82 0.18
N GLN A 28 -15.19 0.32 -0.20
CA GLN A 28 -14.59 -0.87 0.43
C GLN A 28 -14.14 -0.63 1.87
N GLU A 29 -13.71 0.59 2.19
CA GLU A 29 -13.33 0.97 3.54
C GLU A 29 -14.56 1.39 4.38
N LEU A 30 -15.48 2.14 3.79
CA LEU A 30 -16.65 2.69 4.47
C LEU A 30 -17.77 1.67 4.72
N ALA A 31 -18.03 0.76 3.78
CA ALA A 31 -19.14 -0.18 3.91
C ALA A 31 -19.04 -1.08 5.16
N PRO A 32 -17.89 -1.67 5.50
CA PRO A 32 -17.73 -2.41 6.75
C PRO A 32 -17.93 -1.54 7.99
N VAL A 33 -17.47 -0.28 7.95
CA VAL A 33 -17.64 0.68 9.04
C VAL A 33 -19.12 0.98 9.28
N LEU A 34 -19.86 1.23 8.22
CA LEU A 34 -21.31 1.47 8.32
C LEU A 34 -22.06 0.25 8.86
N GLU A 35 -21.65 -0.96 8.49
CA GLU A 35 -22.25 -2.19 9.00
C GLU A 35 -21.95 -2.39 10.50
N ILE A 36 -20.73 -2.15 10.95
CA ILE A 36 -20.35 -2.20 12.36
C ILE A 36 -21.15 -1.15 13.14
N LEU A 37 -21.18 0.10 12.67
CA LEU A 37 -21.96 1.16 13.30
C LEU A 37 -23.44 0.78 13.43
N LYS A 38 -24.01 0.20 12.39
CA LYS A 38 -25.41 -0.24 12.39
C LYS A 38 -25.69 -1.33 13.41
N GLN A 39 -24.74 -2.20 13.68
CA GLN A 39 -24.88 -3.31 14.63
C GLN A 39 -24.61 -2.87 16.07
N THR A 40 -23.51 -2.15 16.31
CA THR A 40 -22.97 -1.87 17.64
C THR A 40 -23.18 -0.43 18.09
N GLY A 41 -23.25 0.51 17.16
CA GLY A 41 -23.23 1.97 17.42
C GLY A 41 -21.83 2.52 17.67
N GLU A 42 -20.79 1.68 17.65
CA GLU A 42 -19.40 2.06 17.94
C GLU A 42 -18.45 1.52 16.89
N VAL A 43 -17.39 2.26 16.61
CA VAL A 43 -16.28 1.83 15.76
C VAL A 43 -14.97 2.14 16.48
N GLU A 44 -14.10 1.16 16.53
CA GLU A 44 -12.75 1.33 17.07
C GLU A 44 -11.97 2.40 16.29
N GLY A 45 -11.26 3.28 17.00
CA GLY A 45 -10.47 4.35 16.43
C GLY A 45 -11.25 5.66 16.18
N ALA A 46 -12.55 5.73 16.50
CA ALA A 46 -13.26 7.00 16.46
C ALA A 46 -12.87 7.88 17.65
N SER A 47 -12.47 9.14 17.38
CA SER A 47 -12.23 10.13 18.41
C SER A 47 -13.56 10.76 18.84
N CYS A 48 -13.73 10.98 20.14
CA CYS A 48 -14.95 11.58 20.70
C CYS A 48 -14.69 13.04 21.09
N GLY A 49 -15.61 13.93 20.73
CA GLY A 49 -15.49 15.36 21.02
C GLY A 49 -16.84 16.07 21.07
N ILE A 50 -16.78 17.39 21.22
CA ILE A 50 -17.93 18.28 21.17
C ILE A 50 -17.80 19.16 19.92
N LYS A 51 -18.83 19.18 19.08
CA LYS A 51 -18.87 20.04 17.89
C LYS A 51 -19.84 21.20 18.09
N PRO A 52 -19.45 22.46 17.74
CA PRO A 52 -20.37 23.59 17.79
C PRO A 52 -21.65 23.34 16.99
N GLY A 53 -22.81 23.63 17.62
CA GLY A 53 -24.13 23.44 16.98
C GLY A 53 -24.69 22.02 17.03
N VAL A 54 -23.98 21.07 17.64
CA VAL A 54 -24.46 19.69 17.86
C VAL A 54 -24.66 19.45 19.35
N LEU A 55 -25.87 19.03 19.72
CA LEU A 55 -26.18 18.66 21.11
C LEU A 55 -25.69 17.21 21.34
N GLY A 56 -24.70 17.05 22.23
CA GLY A 56 -24.16 15.74 22.60
C GLY A 56 -22.74 15.48 22.11
N LEU A 57 -22.30 14.26 22.35
CA LEU A 57 -20.99 13.79 21.91
C LEU A 57 -21.01 13.45 20.42
N VAL A 58 -20.02 13.96 19.73
CA VAL A 58 -19.79 13.69 18.31
C VAL A 58 -18.55 12.82 18.17
N TYR A 59 -18.63 11.84 17.32
CA TYR A 59 -17.55 10.97 16.97
C TYR A 59 -16.99 11.37 15.61
N GLU A 60 -15.70 11.42 15.52
CA GLU A 60 -14.97 11.65 14.28
C GLU A 60 -14.13 10.42 13.97
N LEU A 61 -14.41 9.78 12.85
CA LEU A 61 -13.68 8.63 12.35
C LEU A 61 -12.93 9.06 11.10
N LYS A 62 -11.61 9.00 11.18
CA LYS A 62 -10.73 9.25 10.05
C LYS A 62 -10.22 7.92 9.51
N GLY A 63 -10.78 7.50 8.37
CA GLY A 63 -10.26 6.42 7.55
C GLY A 63 -9.09 6.90 6.68
N ARG A 64 -8.60 6.04 5.82
CA ARG A 64 -7.56 6.38 4.83
C ARG A 64 -8.13 7.15 3.64
N THR A 65 -9.36 6.83 3.28
CA THR A 65 -10.03 7.34 2.08
C THR A 65 -11.17 8.29 2.40
N PHE A 66 -11.57 8.37 3.67
CA PHE A 66 -12.67 9.22 4.11
C PHE A 66 -12.47 9.74 5.53
N GLN A 67 -13.24 10.79 5.84
CA GLN A 67 -13.47 11.26 7.20
C GLN A 67 -14.98 11.33 7.42
N LEU A 68 -15.45 10.78 8.53
CA LEU A 68 -16.87 10.66 8.87
C LEU A 68 -17.12 11.27 10.24
N THR A 69 -18.08 12.20 10.34
CA THR A 69 -18.52 12.80 11.61
C THR A 69 -19.95 12.34 11.91
N TYR A 70 -20.15 11.73 13.07
CA TYR A 70 -21.45 11.20 13.47
C TYR A 70 -21.70 11.32 14.97
N ALA A 71 -22.96 11.23 15.39
CA ALA A 71 -23.36 11.11 16.79
C ALA A 71 -24.25 9.88 16.98
N VAL A 72 -24.20 9.28 18.18
CA VAL A 72 -24.96 8.09 18.52
C VAL A 72 -25.98 8.44 19.60
N ASP A 73 -27.25 8.25 19.31
CA ASP A 73 -28.34 8.30 20.27
C ASP A 73 -28.72 6.85 20.67
N ILE A 74 -28.19 6.42 21.81
CA ILE A 74 -28.41 5.07 22.33
C ILE A 74 -29.87 4.84 22.67
N GLN A 75 -30.58 5.86 23.17
CA GLN A 75 -31.99 5.73 23.60
C GLN A 75 -32.91 5.51 22.38
N LYS A 76 -32.67 6.26 21.32
CA LYS A 76 -33.42 6.11 20.06
C LYS A 76 -32.90 5.01 19.16
N LYS A 77 -31.74 4.43 19.48
CA LYS A 77 -30.98 3.52 18.60
C LYS A 77 -30.78 4.13 17.22
N GLU A 78 -30.30 5.37 17.20
CA GLU A 78 -30.10 6.16 15.99
C GLU A 78 -28.65 6.65 15.90
N ILE A 79 -28.08 6.58 14.70
CA ILE A 79 -26.78 7.19 14.37
C ILE A 79 -27.06 8.28 13.37
N LYS A 80 -26.70 9.51 13.73
CA LYS A 80 -26.88 10.67 12.88
C LYS A 80 -25.55 11.11 12.30
N PHE A 81 -25.44 11.07 10.98
CA PHE A 81 -24.27 11.53 10.24
C PHE A 81 -24.38 13.03 9.98
N TYR A 82 -23.31 13.76 10.33
CA TYR A 82 -23.23 15.22 10.19
C TYR A 82 -22.37 15.64 9.01
N GLU A 83 -21.25 14.95 8.78
CA GLU A 83 -20.32 15.24 7.72
C GLU A 83 -19.72 13.98 7.17
N PHE A 84 -19.49 14.01 5.89
CA PHE A 84 -18.68 13.02 5.18
C PHE A 84 -17.73 13.78 4.24
N GLN A 85 -16.46 13.46 4.32
CA GLN A 85 -15.44 14.00 3.44
C GLN A 85 -14.65 12.85 2.82
N GLN A 86 -14.61 12.83 1.51
CA GLN A 86 -13.68 11.97 0.81
C GLN A 86 -12.29 12.60 0.83
N LEU A 87 -11.28 11.85 1.24
CA LEU A 87 -9.91 12.33 1.30
C LEU A 87 -9.27 12.24 -0.09
N SER A 88 -8.74 13.36 -0.57
CA SER A 88 -8.27 13.53 -1.96
C SER A 88 -6.93 12.87 -2.28
N HIS A 89 -6.29 12.22 -1.32
CA HIS A 89 -5.00 11.54 -1.49
C HIS A 89 -5.11 10.07 -1.93
N LEU A 90 -6.29 9.68 -2.38
CA LEU A 90 -6.51 8.35 -2.93
C LEU A 90 -5.61 8.09 -4.13
N ILE A 91 -4.96 6.95 -4.10
CA ILE A 91 -4.33 6.40 -5.30
C ILE A 91 -5.44 5.81 -6.15
N ASP A 92 -5.65 6.35 -7.34
CA ASP A 92 -6.44 5.66 -8.36
C ASP A 92 -5.65 4.44 -8.84
N TRP A 93 -5.82 3.34 -8.13
CA TRP A 93 -5.08 2.12 -8.41
C TRP A 93 -5.45 1.51 -9.77
N LYS A 94 -6.67 1.75 -10.28
CA LYS A 94 -7.07 1.29 -11.62
C LYS A 94 -6.26 2.01 -12.69
N THR A 95 -6.14 3.34 -12.59
CA THR A 95 -5.28 4.14 -13.48
C THR A 95 -3.80 3.81 -13.27
N ALA A 96 -3.36 3.58 -12.02
CA ALA A 96 -1.98 3.20 -11.74
C ALA A 96 -1.63 1.82 -12.34
N LEU A 97 -2.55 0.85 -12.31
CA LEU A 97 -2.37 -0.45 -12.97
C LEU A 97 -2.38 -0.35 -14.50
N ALA A 98 -3.10 0.60 -15.06
CA ALA A 98 -3.16 0.80 -16.51
C ALA A 98 -1.88 1.45 -17.08
N GLN A 99 -1.04 2.04 -16.23
CA GLN A 99 0.25 2.57 -16.64
C GLN A 99 1.18 1.42 -17.00
N ASP A 100 1.44 1.24 -18.28
CA ASP A 100 2.40 0.24 -18.75
C ASP A 100 3.82 0.71 -18.41
N LEU A 101 4.36 0.22 -17.31
CA LEU A 101 5.75 0.43 -16.90
C LEU A 101 6.68 -0.64 -17.48
N ARG A 102 6.19 -1.47 -18.40
CA ARG A 102 7.01 -2.46 -19.08
C ARG A 102 8.10 -1.75 -19.87
N GLY A 103 9.29 -1.67 -19.28
CA GLY A 103 10.48 -1.62 -20.10
C GLY A 103 10.54 -2.92 -20.90
N SER A 104 10.93 -2.87 -22.16
CA SER A 104 11.00 -3.93 -23.17
C SER A 104 10.73 -5.36 -22.63
N GLU A 105 9.74 -6.04 -23.17
CA GLU A 105 9.23 -7.38 -22.78
C GLU A 105 10.28 -8.50 -22.72
N GLU A 106 11.52 -8.23 -23.06
CA GLU A 106 12.59 -9.21 -23.22
C GLU A 106 13.55 -9.34 -22.02
N GLN A 107 13.44 -8.49 -20.99
CA GLN A 107 14.36 -8.59 -19.85
C GLN A 107 13.71 -9.20 -18.61
N PRO A 108 14.42 -10.15 -17.95
CA PRO A 108 13.92 -10.77 -16.73
C PRO A 108 13.78 -9.72 -15.62
N ILE A 109 12.62 -9.71 -14.98
CA ILE A 109 12.34 -8.82 -13.86
C ILE A 109 12.96 -9.38 -12.58
N TYR A 110 13.71 -8.56 -11.87
CA TYR A 110 14.23 -8.94 -10.57
C TYR A 110 13.14 -8.84 -9.51
N ILE A 111 12.81 -9.96 -8.90
CA ILE A 111 11.85 -9.98 -7.78
C ILE A 111 12.57 -9.64 -6.48
N PRO A 112 12.14 -8.58 -5.75
CA PRO A 112 12.70 -8.19 -4.48
C PRO A 112 12.66 -9.31 -3.43
N GLN A 113 13.72 -9.41 -2.62
CA GLN A 113 13.73 -10.25 -1.42
C GLN A 113 13.42 -9.45 -0.14
N ILE A 114 12.95 -8.21 -0.31
CA ILE A 114 12.54 -7.29 0.74
C ILE A 114 11.04 -7.15 0.69
N GLY A 115 10.36 -7.59 1.76
CA GLY A 115 8.91 -7.45 1.91
C GLY A 115 8.49 -6.27 2.80
N ASP A 116 9.45 -5.54 3.35
CA ASP A 116 9.21 -4.40 4.24
C ASP A 116 9.25 -3.10 3.43
N PRO A 117 8.12 -2.40 3.23
CA PRO A 117 8.06 -1.17 2.44
C PRO A 117 8.89 -0.03 3.04
N HIS A 118 9.04 0.05 4.35
CA HIS A 118 9.86 1.09 4.98
C HIS A 118 11.35 0.98 4.63
N LYS A 119 11.82 -0.22 4.28
CA LYS A 119 13.20 -0.38 3.78
C LYS A 119 13.41 0.26 2.40
N PHE A 120 12.38 0.30 1.55
CA PHE A 120 12.46 1.04 0.29
C PHE A 120 12.59 2.53 0.54
N ILE A 121 11.73 3.10 1.40
CA ILE A 121 11.80 4.53 1.77
C ILE A 121 13.18 4.86 2.34
N ARG A 122 13.65 4.09 3.33
CA ARG A 122 14.97 4.29 3.93
C ARG A 122 16.11 4.18 2.91
N THR A 123 16.02 3.26 1.96
CA THR A 123 17.04 3.12 0.89
C THR A 123 17.09 4.38 0.04
N VAL A 124 15.93 4.89 -0.38
CA VAL A 124 15.81 6.12 -1.17
C VAL A 124 16.36 7.32 -0.40
N GLU A 125 16.05 7.45 0.89
CA GLU A 125 16.59 8.51 1.75
C GLU A 125 18.12 8.44 1.88
N LEU A 126 18.69 7.26 2.03
CA LEU A 126 20.14 7.06 2.11
C LEU A 126 20.83 7.44 0.81
N ILE A 127 20.27 7.04 -0.34
CA ILE A 127 20.78 7.42 -1.66
C ILE A 127 20.73 8.94 -1.82
N HIS A 128 19.65 9.60 -1.41
CA HIS A 128 19.51 11.06 -1.44
C HIS A 128 20.57 11.76 -0.59
N LYS A 129 20.93 11.18 0.56
CA LYS A 129 21.98 11.69 1.47
C LYS A 129 23.41 11.35 1.03
N GLY A 130 23.59 10.79 -0.17
CA GLY A 130 24.90 10.48 -0.72
C GLY A 130 25.41 9.05 -0.41
N THR A 131 24.66 8.22 0.31
CA THR A 131 24.98 6.79 0.49
C THR A 131 24.46 6.00 -0.71
N ASN A 132 25.08 6.21 -1.85
CA ASN A 132 24.59 5.78 -3.16
C ASN A 132 25.36 4.60 -3.78
N THR A 133 26.27 3.97 -3.04
CA THR A 133 26.98 2.76 -3.51
C THR A 133 26.42 1.50 -2.87
N PRO A 134 26.51 0.32 -3.54
CA PRO A 134 26.11 -0.94 -2.92
C PRO A 134 26.79 -1.19 -1.57
N LYS A 135 28.12 -0.93 -1.49
CA LYS A 135 28.87 -1.09 -0.23
C LYS A 135 28.34 -0.15 0.85
N GLY A 136 28.13 1.12 0.51
CA GLY A 136 27.61 2.13 1.44
C GLY A 136 26.24 1.74 2.00
N LEU A 137 25.30 1.32 1.15
CA LEU A 137 23.99 0.82 1.58
C LEU A 137 24.12 -0.40 2.50
N GLY A 138 24.99 -1.36 2.16
CA GLY A 138 25.25 -2.53 3.00
C GLY A 138 25.72 -2.16 4.40
N ILE A 139 26.56 -1.14 4.53
CA ILE A 139 27.05 -0.61 5.82
C ILE A 139 25.90 0.10 6.56
N ALA A 140 25.19 1.01 5.90
CA ALA A 140 24.15 1.85 6.50
C ALA A 140 22.96 1.04 7.07
N PHE A 141 22.70 -0.14 6.52
CA PHE A 141 21.70 -1.06 7.06
C PHE A 141 22.24 -2.01 8.14
N GLY A 142 23.40 -1.71 8.70
CA GLY A 142 23.93 -2.45 9.86
C GLY A 142 24.40 -3.86 9.52
N SER A 143 24.94 -4.07 8.33
CA SER A 143 25.51 -5.35 7.96
C SER A 143 26.75 -5.64 8.82
N GLY A 144 26.66 -6.63 9.71
CA GLY A 144 27.84 -7.17 10.43
C GLY A 144 28.80 -7.98 9.55
N ALA A 145 28.68 -7.87 8.24
CA ALA A 145 29.55 -8.57 7.31
C ALA A 145 30.98 -7.98 7.35
N LYS A 146 31.95 -8.86 7.59
CA LYS A 146 33.38 -8.46 7.64
C LYS A 146 34.02 -8.36 6.25
N LYS A 147 33.47 -9.08 5.27
CA LYS A 147 34.01 -9.11 3.90
C LYS A 147 33.31 -8.08 3.03
N GLU A 148 34.08 -7.31 2.27
CA GLU A 148 33.56 -6.27 1.37
C GLU A 148 32.53 -6.80 0.36
N LYS A 149 32.80 -7.96 -0.23
CA LYS A 149 31.87 -8.62 -1.17
C LYS A 149 30.49 -8.89 -0.58
N ASP A 150 30.43 -9.18 0.71
CA ASP A 150 29.16 -9.45 1.40
C ASP A 150 28.43 -8.13 1.71
N LEU A 151 29.15 -7.05 1.98
CA LEU A 151 28.60 -5.70 2.09
C LEU A 151 27.99 -5.22 0.78
N VAL A 152 28.73 -5.37 -0.32
CA VAL A 152 28.26 -5.03 -1.68
C VAL A 152 27.00 -5.85 -2.01
N ARG A 153 27.03 -7.17 -1.83
CA ARG A 153 25.89 -8.04 -2.09
C ARG A 153 24.64 -7.63 -1.28
N ARG A 154 24.82 -7.29 0.00
CA ARG A 154 23.69 -6.85 0.86
C ARG A 154 23.16 -5.50 0.42
N GLY A 155 24.03 -4.56 0.01
CA GLY A 155 23.61 -3.29 -0.54
C GLY A 155 22.86 -3.44 -1.88
N ASP A 156 23.29 -4.37 -2.72
CA ASP A 156 22.56 -4.70 -3.97
C ASP A 156 21.16 -5.27 -3.68
N TYR A 157 20.97 -6.06 -2.62
CA TYR A 157 19.64 -6.52 -2.21
C TYR A 157 18.70 -5.37 -1.80
N LEU A 158 19.26 -4.22 -1.42
CA LEU A 158 18.51 -3.02 -1.06
C LEU A 158 18.35 -2.06 -2.26
N GLY A 159 19.42 -1.84 -3.01
CA GLY A 159 19.45 -0.90 -4.12
C GLY A 159 18.74 -1.40 -5.38
N ARG A 160 18.88 -2.69 -5.71
CA ARG A 160 18.25 -3.26 -6.90
C ARG A 160 16.72 -3.17 -6.88
N PRO A 161 16.02 -3.48 -5.76
CA PRO A 161 14.57 -3.32 -5.70
C PRO A 161 14.08 -1.90 -6.00
N VAL A 162 14.78 -0.86 -5.56
CA VAL A 162 14.35 0.52 -5.84
C VAL A 162 14.57 0.92 -7.30
N ILE A 163 15.47 0.23 -8.02
CA ILE A 163 15.60 0.37 -9.47
C ILE A 163 14.39 -0.27 -10.17
N GLU A 164 14.06 -1.49 -9.80
CA GLU A 164 12.99 -2.27 -10.44
C GLU A 164 11.61 -1.60 -10.32
N ILE A 165 11.37 -0.86 -9.24
CA ILE A 165 10.13 -0.09 -9.06
C ILE A 165 10.24 1.37 -9.52
N GLY A 166 11.31 1.71 -10.27
CA GLY A 166 11.47 3.01 -10.91
C GLY A 166 11.80 4.18 -9.98
N LEU A 167 12.33 3.93 -8.76
CA LEU A 167 12.73 4.99 -7.83
C LEU A 167 14.19 5.41 -7.98
N ALA A 168 15.03 4.57 -8.59
CA ALA A 168 16.42 4.86 -8.89
C ALA A 168 16.83 4.24 -10.23
N SER A 169 17.98 4.67 -10.71
CA SER A 169 18.70 4.05 -11.81
C SER A 169 20.11 3.69 -11.36
N ARG A 170 20.81 2.89 -12.14
CA ARG A 170 22.22 2.56 -11.92
C ARG A 170 23.07 3.30 -12.93
N SER A 171 24.08 4.04 -12.47
CA SER A 171 25.02 4.75 -13.31
C SER A 171 26.44 4.21 -13.10
N ALA A 172 27.16 4.01 -14.18
CA ALA A 172 28.59 3.73 -14.11
C ALA A 172 29.32 4.98 -13.65
N VAL A 173 30.37 4.81 -12.85
CA VAL A 173 31.28 5.89 -12.50
C VAL A 173 32.48 5.79 -13.43
N GLU A 174 32.78 6.90 -14.13
CA GLU A 174 33.96 6.95 -15.00
C GLU A 174 35.23 6.57 -14.24
N ASN A 175 36.03 5.70 -14.84
CA ASN A 175 37.28 5.18 -14.30
C ASN A 175 37.17 4.36 -13.00
N GLN A 176 35.97 3.88 -12.63
CA GLN A 176 35.78 2.98 -11.52
C GLN A 176 35.00 1.72 -11.95
N SER A 177 35.36 0.58 -11.40
CA SER A 177 34.61 -0.68 -11.58
C SER A 177 33.29 -0.71 -10.77
N SER A 178 33.01 0.37 -10.03
CA SER A 178 31.83 0.50 -9.19
C SER A 178 30.75 1.31 -9.87
N SER A 179 29.50 0.93 -9.66
CA SER A 179 28.33 1.70 -10.09
C SER A 179 27.67 2.36 -8.88
N ILE A 180 27.00 3.47 -9.13
CA ILE A 180 26.23 4.19 -8.12
C ILE A 180 24.73 4.14 -8.43
N TYR A 181 23.91 4.30 -7.41
CA TYR A 181 22.49 4.52 -7.52
C TYR A 181 22.18 6.00 -7.65
N VAL A 182 21.36 6.37 -8.62
CA VAL A 182 20.90 7.74 -8.86
C VAL A 182 19.39 7.77 -8.78
N LEU A 183 18.83 8.63 -7.94
CA LEU A 183 17.38 8.73 -7.78
C LEU A 183 16.71 9.29 -9.04
N THR A 184 15.64 8.68 -9.46
CA THR A 184 14.67 9.26 -10.40
C THR A 184 13.92 10.42 -9.74
N ASP A 185 13.14 11.18 -10.52
CA ASP A 185 12.33 12.26 -9.94
C ASP A 185 11.28 11.73 -8.96
N ARG A 186 10.73 10.53 -9.19
CA ARG A 186 9.85 9.85 -8.23
C ARG A 186 10.60 9.51 -6.94
N GLY A 187 11.80 8.96 -7.03
CA GLY A 187 12.65 8.69 -5.87
C GLY A 187 13.02 9.96 -5.10
N LYS A 188 13.36 11.04 -5.79
CA LYS A 188 13.65 12.35 -5.15
C LYS A 188 12.43 12.88 -4.40
N ARG A 189 11.22 12.79 -4.97
CA ARG A 189 9.99 13.22 -4.31
C ARG A 189 9.74 12.45 -3.00
N ILE A 190 9.97 11.13 -2.96
CA ILE A 190 9.90 10.34 -1.72
C ILE A 190 10.93 10.84 -0.71
N ALA A 191 12.19 11.01 -1.11
CA ALA A 191 13.27 11.39 -0.21
C ALA A 191 13.10 12.81 0.38
N GLN A 192 12.53 13.73 -0.38
CA GLN A 192 12.34 15.13 -0.02
C GLN A 192 11.04 15.40 0.75
N SER A 193 10.08 14.48 0.72
CA SER A 193 8.86 14.64 1.50
C SER A 193 9.15 14.62 3.00
N ASN A 194 8.59 15.54 3.75
CA ASN A 194 8.69 15.57 5.22
C ASN A 194 7.59 14.75 5.91
N ASP A 195 6.56 14.42 5.17
CA ASP A 195 5.39 13.70 5.66
C ASP A 195 5.50 12.21 5.32
N GLN A 196 5.35 11.37 6.34
CA GLN A 196 5.44 9.92 6.22
C GLN A 196 4.33 9.34 5.33
N GLU A 197 3.11 9.87 5.45
CA GLU A 197 1.96 9.43 4.67
C GLU A 197 2.19 9.68 3.16
N THR A 198 2.71 10.87 2.82
CA THR A 198 3.08 11.20 1.44
C THR A 198 4.18 10.28 0.89
N ARG A 199 5.19 9.94 1.69
CA ARG A 199 6.24 8.98 1.29
C ARG A 199 5.67 7.60 0.99
N GLU A 200 4.80 7.12 1.87
CA GLU A 200 4.16 5.82 1.72
C GLU A 200 3.22 5.79 0.51
N ARG A 201 2.47 6.86 0.28
CA ARG A 201 1.63 6.99 -0.90
C ARG A 201 2.44 6.92 -2.20
N LEU A 202 3.51 7.69 -2.30
CA LEU A 202 4.39 7.69 -3.48
C LEU A 202 5.06 6.32 -3.68
N LEU A 203 5.42 5.62 -2.61
CA LEU A 203 5.92 4.26 -2.68
C LEU A 203 4.85 3.28 -3.15
N ALA A 204 3.61 3.41 -2.64
CA ALA A 204 2.50 2.56 -3.06
C ALA A 204 2.18 2.74 -4.55
N GLU A 205 2.20 3.98 -5.05
CA GLU A 205 2.09 4.28 -6.49
C GLU A 205 3.20 3.62 -7.31
N ALA A 206 4.44 3.64 -6.81
CA ALA A 206 5.57 2.98 -7.48
C ALA A 206 5.41 1.46 -7.50
N LEU A 207 4.97 0.87 -6.39
CA LEU A 207 4.74 -0.58 -6.28
C LEU A 207 3.55 -1.04 -7.13
N LEU A 208 2.50 -0.23 -7.26
CA LEU A 208 1.37 -0.50 -8.18
C LEU A 208 1.82 -0.53 -9.64
N GLY A 209 2.84 0.25 -9.99
CA GLY A 209 3.46 0.20 -11.31
C GLY A 209 4.41 -0.98 -11.51
N PHE A 210 4.73 -1.76 -10.49
CA PHE A 210 5.63 -2.91 -10.61
C PHE A 210 4.90 -4.13 -11.19
N TYR A 211 5.27 -4.54 -12.38
CA TYR A 211 4.56 -5.53 -13.18
C TYR A 211 4.16 -6.81 -12.44
N PRO A 212 5.02 -7.46 -11.63
CA PRO A 212 4.63 -8.64 -10.85
C PRO A 212 3.50 -8.36 -9.84
N ILE A 213 3.47 -7.16 -9.25
CA ILE A 213 2.38 -6.74 -8.34
C ILE A 213 1.11 -6.50 -9.13
N GLN A 214 1.20 -5.85 -10.30
CA GLN A 214 0.05 -5.65 -11.20
C GLN A 214 -0.58 -6.98 -11.59
N MET A 215 0.21 -7.94 -12.05
CA MET A 215 -0.29 -9.27 -12.43
C MET A 215 -1.02 -9.97 -11.28
N ILE A 216 -0.48 -9.92 -10.05
CA ILE A 216 -1.13 -10.53 -8.89
C ILE A 216 -2.44 -9.84 -8.58
N ILE A 217 -2.46 -8.49 -8.59
CA ILE A 217 -3.67 -7.71 -8.32
C ILE A 217 -4.74 -8.00 -9.39
N GLU A 218 -4.37 -8.01 -10.66
CA GLU A 218 -5.31 -8.34 -11.74
C GLU A 218 -5.91 -9.74 -11.59
N LYS A 219 -5.08 -10.75 -11.36
CA LYS A 219 -5.56 -12.12 -11.14
C LYS A 219 -6.47 -12.23 -9.92
N THR A 220 -6.19 -11.51 -8.84
CA THR A 220 -6.99 -11.57 -7.61
C THR A 220 -8.24 -10.71 -7.64
N THR A 221 -8.32 -9.69 -8.49
CA THR A 221 -9.47 -8.78 -8.59
C THR A 221 -10.37 -9.05 -9.78
N ARG A 222 -9.82 -9.48 -10.92
CA ARG A 222 -10.58 -9.74 -12.16
C ARG A 222 -10.91 -11.21 -12.34
N ASP A 223 -9.92 -12.09 -12.09
CA ASP A 223 -10.04 -13.52 -12.37
C ASP A 223 -10.51 -14.32 -11.16
N ASP A 224 -10.86 -13.62 -10.09
CA ASP A 224 -11.42 -14.21 -8.86
C ASP A 224 -10.48 -15.21 -8.13
N HIS A 225 -9.17 -15.12 -8.41
CA HIS A 225 -8.19 -15.95 -7.75
C HIS A 225 -7.92 -15.50 -6.30
N GLU A 226 -7.69 -16.44 -5.42
CA GLU A 226 -7.21 -16.16 -4.08
C GLU A 226 -5.71 -15.84 -4.08
N LEU A 227 -5.27 -14.92 -3.19
CA LEU A 227 -3.85 -14.64 -2.99
C LEU A 227 -3.17 -15.81 -2.26
N THR A 228 -2.79 -16.83 -3.01
CA THR A 228 -2.09 -18.01 -2.51
C THR A 228 -0.59 -17.92 -2.77
N LYS A 229 0.15 -18.82 -2.15
CA LYS A 229 1.59 -18.97 -2.42
C LYS A 229 1.83 -19.47 -3.85
N GLU A 230 0.98 -20.33 -4.33
CA GLU A 230 1.02 -20.93 -5.66
C GLU A 230 0.83 -19.89 -6.75
N LEU A 231 -0.19 -19.01 -6.61
CA LEU A 231 -0.39 -17.89 -7.53
C LEU A 231 0.83 -16.96 -7.59
N ILE A 232 1.43 -16.65 -6.45
CA ILE A 232 2.62 -15.79 -6.41
C ILE A 232 3.81 -16.48 -7.08
N GLN A 233 3.99 -17.78 -6.85
CA GLN A 233 5.06 -18.57 -7.49
C GLN A 233 4.85 -18.68 -9.01
N GLU A 234 3.61 -18.84 -9.46
CA GLU A 234 3.26 -18.80 -10.88
C GLU A 234 3.69 -17.47 -11.52
N VAL A 235 3.30 -16.34 -10.91
CA VAL A 235 3.69 -15.01 -11.42
C VAL A 235 5.21 -14.85 -11.43
N ILE A 236 5.91 -15.26 -10.36
CA ILE A 236 7.38 -15.21 -10.33
C ILE A 236 7.97 -16.03 -11.49
N SER A 237 7.44 -17.21 -11.78
CA SER A 237 7.93 -18.06 -12.86
C SER A 237 7.71 -17.45 -14.25
N LEU A 238 6.62 -16.70 -14.42
CA LEU A 238 6.30 -16.00 -15.67
C LEU A 238 7.23 -14.80 -15.95
N VAL A 239 7.66 -14.09 -14.90
CA VAL A 239 8.38 -12.81 -15.05
C VAL A 239 9.88 -12.93 -14.81
N SER A 240 10.35 -13.95 -14.08
CA SER A 240 11.77 -14.14 -13.80
C SER A 240 12.34 -15.29 -14.64
N PHE A 241 13.36 -14.99 -15.45
CA PHE A 241 14.09 -16.04 -16.14
C PHE A 241 14.96 -16.83 -15.16
N GLY A 242 14.83 -18.14 -15.21
CA GLY A 242 15.70 -19.08 -14.52
C GLY A 242 15.16 -19.57 -13.18
N ASP A 243 15.38 -20.86 -12.99
CA ASP A 243 15.05 -21.57 -11.75
C ASP A 243 16.01 -21.12 -10.64
N CYS A 244 15.60 -20.11 -9.90
CA CYS A 244 16.29 -19.76 -8.66
C CYS A 244 15.94 -20.83 -7.64
N GLY A 245 16.90 -21.65 -7.23
CA GLY A 245 16.69 -22.78 -6.31
C GLY A 245 15.68 -22.52 -5.18
N GLY A 246 14.96 -23.54 -4.77
CA GLY A 246 13.72 -23.50 -3.98
C GLY A 246 13.67 -22.53 -2.80
N THR A 247 14.78 -22.28 -2.06
CA THR A 247 14.82 -21.33 -0.94
C THR A 247 14.77 -19.88 -1.38
N THR A 248 15.34 -19.54 -2.53
CA THR A 248 15.31 -18.16 -3.08
C THR A 248 13.93 -17.82 -3.58
N ASN A 249 13.25 -18.75 -4.27
CA ASN A 249 11.89 -18.56 -4.74
C ASN A 249 10.90 -18.42 -3.57
N ALA A 250 11.07 -19.21 -2.49
CA ALA A 250 10.25 -19.07 -1.29
C ALA A 250 10.39 -17.68 -0.63
N ARG A 251 11.62 -17.15 -0.55
CA ARG A 251 11.85 -15.79 0.00
C ARG A 251 11.25 -14.70 -0.88
N ARG A 252 11.41 -14.80 -2.21
CA ARG A 252 10.81 -13.88 -3.17
C ARG A 252 9.29 -13.89 -3.07
N ALA A 253 8.69 -15.08 -3.02
CA ALA A 253 7.24 -15.22 -2.88
C ALA A 253 6.72 -14.60 -1.57
N SER A 254 7.42 -14.83 -0.45
CA SER A 254 7.09 -14.21 0.83
C SER A 254 7.18 -12.69 0.78
N SER A 255 8.26 -12.15 0.19
CA SER A 255 8.45 -10.70 0.05
C SER A 255 7.41 -10.06 -0.85
N LEU A 256 7.14 -10.66 -2.01
CA LEU A 256 6.15 -10.17 -2.95
C LEU A 256 4.75 -10.19 -2.34
N ARG A 257 4.39 -11.27 -1.61
CA ARG A 257 3.13 -11.34 -0.85
C ARG A 257 3.00 -10.22 0.17
N ALA A 258 4.07 -9.92 0.91
CA ALA A 258 4.06 -8.83 1.88
C ALA A 258 3.85 -7.47 1.22
N LEU A 259 4.51 -7.20 0.09
CA LEU A 259 4.35 -5.96 -0.68
C LEU A 259 2.95 -5.84 -1.29
N VAL A 260 2.41 -6.90 -1.88
CA VAL A 260 1.03 -6.93 -2.40
C VAL A 260 0.04 -6.63 -1.28
N ASN A 261 0.21 -7.27 -0.14
CA ASN A 261 -0.64 -7.04 1.03
C ASN A 261 -0.57 -5.60 1.54
N TRP A 262 0.62 -5.01 1.56
CA TRP A 262 0.80 -3.64 2.01
C TRP A 262 0.20 -2.64 1.02
N VAL A 263 0.51 -2.79 -0.27
CA VAL A 263 0.00 -1.86 -1.29
C VAL A 263 -1.51 -1.95 -1.45
N SER A 264 -2.07 -3.15 -1.33
CA SER A 264 -3.52 -3.34 -1.41
C SER A 264 -4.26 -2.70 -0.24
N ARG A 265 -3.68 -2.76 0.98
CA ARG A 265 -4.21 -2.01 2.11
C ARG A 265 -4.17 -0.52 1.86
N TRP A 266 -3.03 -0.04 1.36
CA TRP A 266 -2.82 1.38 1.09
C TRP A 266 -3.77 1.93 0.03
N ALA A 267 -3.99 1.19 -1.04
CA ALA A 267 -4.83 1.59 -2.17
C ALA A 267 -6.29 1.13 -2.05
N GLY A 268 -6.68 0.47 -0.94
CA GLY A 268 -8.03 -0.05 -0.77
C GLY A 268 -8.43 -1.14 -1.77
N ILE A 269 -7.45 -1.92 -2.27
CA ILE A 269 -7.72 -2.96 -3.27
C ILE A 269 -8.27 -4.21 -2.59
N PRO A 270 -9.43 -4.73 -3.00
CA PRO A 270 -10.03 -5.93 -2.43
C PRO A 270 -9.26 -7.16 -2.92
N ILE A 271 -8.44 -7.73 -2.05
CA ILE A 271 -7.73 -8.98 -2.36
C ILE A 271 -8.37 -10.12 -1.58
N ARG A 272 -8.79 -11.16 -2.30
CA ARG A 272 -9.28 -12.39 -1.69
C ARG A 272 -8.13 -13.18 -1.06
N ARG A 273 -8.37 -13.68 0.14
CA ARG A 273 -7.45 -14.54 0.88
C ARG A 273 -8.17 -15.78 1.35
N LYS A 274 -7.46 -16.90 1.33
CA LYS A 274 -7.92 -18.12 1.99
C LYS A 274 -7.84 -17.90 3.51
N GLY A 275 -9.00 -17.78 4.16
CA GLY A 275 -9.12 -17.85 5.62
C GLY A 275 -9.27 -19.29 6.08
N ASN A 276 -9.12 -19.55 7.39
CA ASN A 276 -9.39 -20.88 7.97
C ASN A 276 -10.87 -21.28 7.87
N ASP A 277 -11.78 -20.32 7.67
CA ASP A 277 -13.24 -20.53 7.69
C ASP A 277 -13.97 -19.88 6.49
N GLY A 278 -13.32 -19.75 5.34
CA GLY A 278 -13.90 -19.18 4.14
C GLY A 278 -13.21 -17.93 3.63
N VAL A 279 -13.71 -17.41 2.51
CA VAL A 279 -13.15 -16.22 1.84
C VAL A 279 -13.36 -15.00 2.73
N GLN A 280 -12.33 -14.55 3.40
CA GLN A 280 -12.33 -13.24 4.05
C GLN A 280 -11.98 -12.17 3.03
N LEU A 281 -12.96 -11.33 2.69
CA LEU A 281 -12.67 -10.05 2.06
C LEU A 281 -11.75 -9.26 2.98
N TYR A 282 -10.68 -8.72 2.44
CA TYR A 282 -9.78 -7.90 3.23
C TYR A 282 -10.49 -6.60 3.61
N ILE A 283 -10.74 -6.40 4.88
CA ILE A 283 -11.19 -5.13 5.44
C ILE A 283 -9.93 -4.31 5.74
N PRO A 284 -9.73 -3.13 5.12
CA PRO A 284 -8.62 -2.26 5.49
C PRO A 284 -8.66 -2.00 6.99
N GLN A 285 -7.54 -2.17 7.67
CA GLN A 285 -7.45 -1.74 9.07
C GLN A 285 -7.62 -0.22 9.10
N ILE A 286 -8.62 0.25 9.82
CA ILE A 286 -8.78 1.66 10.17
C ILE A 286 -7.65 1.93 11.16
N TYR A 287 -6.71 2.81 10.80
CA TYR A 287 -5.66 3.19 11.73
C TYR A 287 -6.26 4.11 12.78
N ALA A 288 -6.35 3.60 14.01
CA ALA A 288 -6.39 4.46 15.18
C ALA A 288 -5.00 5.08 15.33
N ASN A 289 -4.93 6.40 15.27
CA ASN A 289 -3.76 7.16 15.70
C ASN A 289 -3.78 7.32 17.21
#